data_2b0d0911280d346df8a5fe0f13cb7abd
#
_entry.id   2b0d0911280d346df8a5fe0f13cb7abd
#
_cell.length_a   1.000
_cell.length_b   1.000
_cell.length_c   1.000
_cell.angle_alpha   90.00
_cell.angle_beta   90.00
_cell.angle_gamma   90.00
#
_symmetry.space_group_name_H-M   'P 1'
#
loop_
_entity.id
_entity.type
_entity.pdbx_description
1 polymer ?
#
loop_
_entity_poly.entity_id
_entity_poly.type
_entity_poly.pdbx_seq_one_letter_code
_entity_poly.pdbx_strand_id
1 'polypeptide(L)'
;MPTRHDQLAAAWEQLARAGRNGPLDERTCRMLELAVALGARDRDAVRAAHARLVEMVVFPEELDQLIALAAATIGKPATLAAYGWLGLSEPGAPRGGEPPENRAPKPSDA
;
A
#
# COMPACT_ATOMS: atom_id res chain seq x y z
N MET A 1 -29.26 -20.62 21.31
CA MET A 1 -28.81 -20.90 19.94
C MET A 1 -28.14 -19.65 19.33
N PRO A 2 -26.95 -19.75 18.80
CA PRO A 2 -26.36 -18.62 18.12
C PRO A 2 -27.16 -18.25 16.88
N THR A 3 -27.27 -16.97 16.62
CA THR A 3 -27.94 -16.47 15.42
C THR A 3 -27.06 -16.69 14.20
N ARG A 4 -27.66 -16.55 13.02
CA ARG A 4 -26.90 -16.60 11.77
C ARG A 4 -25.79 -15.52 11.76
N HIS A 5 -26.12 -14.35 12.30
CA HIS A 5 -25.15 -13.26 12.41
C HIS A 5 -23.97 -13.66 13.29
N ASP A 6 -24.24 -14.31 14.43
CA ASP A 6 -23.18 -14.77 15.33
C ASP A 6 -22.30 -15.82 14.67
N GLN A 7 -22.89 -16.71 13.89
CA GLN A 7 -22.17 -17.74 13.17
C GLN A 7 -21.25 -17.13 12.11
N LEU A 8 -21.72 -16.11 11.40
CA LEU A 8 -20.90 -15.42 10.40
C LEU A 8 -19.75 -14.68 11.06
N ALA A 9 -20.01 -14.02 12.20
CA ALA A 9 -18.97 -13.32 12.94
C ALA A 9 -17.88 -14.28 13.43
N ALA A 10 -18.30 -15.46 13.91
CA ALA A 10 -17.34 -16.47 14.36
C ALA A 10 -16.51 -17.02 13.21
N ALA A 11 -17.14 -17.28 12.06
CA ALA A 11 -16.44 -17.75 10.87
C ALA A 11 -15.44 -16.72 10.38
N TRP A 12 -15.84 -15.44 10.39
CA TRP A 12 -14.97 -14.33 9.99
C TRP A 12 -13.74 -14.24 10.90
N GLU A 13 -13.96 -14.37 12.21
CA GLU A 13 -12.87 -14.34 13.18
C GLU A 13 -11.90 -15.49 12.98
N GLN A 14 -12.38 -16.69 12.66
CA GLN A 14 -11.53 -17.83 12.37
C GLN A 14 -10.70 -17.59 11.12
N LEU A 15 -11.28 -17.00 10.08
CA LEU A 15 -10.58 -16.68 8.84
C LEU A 15 -9.47 -15.65 9.11
N ALA A 16 -9.78 -14.62 9.86
CA ALA A 16 -8.80 -13.58 10.21
C ALA A 16 -7.64 -14.17 11.01
N ARG A 17 -7.94 -15.09 11.94
CA ARG A 17 -6.91 -15.76 12.74
C ARG A 17 -6.03 -16.64 11.88
N ALA A 18 -6.60 -17.36 10.93
CA ALA A 18 -5.85 -18.19 10.00
C ALA A 18 -4.89 -17.33 9.17
N GLY A 19 -5.33 -16.15 8.78
CA GLY A 19 -4.48 -15.22 8.05
C GLY A 19 -3.28 -14.74 8.85
N ARG A 20 -3.43 -14.62 10.17
CA ARG A 20 -2.34 -14.17 11.05
C ARG A 20 -1.37 -15.29 11.42
N ASN A 21 -1.76 -16.55 11.33
CA ASN A 21 -1.02 -17.67 11.89
C ASN A 21 -0.49 -18.67 10.87
N GLY A 22 -0.43 -18.28 9.61
CA GLY A 22 0.08 -19.16 8.57
C GLY A 22 1.60 -19.19 8.49
N PRO A 23 2.17 -19.92 7.51
CA PRO A 23 3.62 -20.03 7.33
C PRO A 23 4.30 -18.78 6.78
N LEU A 24 3.54 -17.80 6.29
CA LEU A 24 4.13 -16.56 5.80
C LEU A 24 4.54 -15.69 6.99
N ASP A 25 5.72 -15.09 6.89
CA ASP A 25 6.18 -14.20 7.96
C ASP A 25 5.33 -12.93 8.03
N GLU A 26 5.44 -12.23 9.14
CA GLU A 26 4.62 -11.06 9.38
C GLU A 26 4.85 -9.96 8.34
N ARG A 27 6.11 -9.74 7.98
CA ARG A 27 6.45 -8.71 7.00
C ARG A 27 5.81 -9.01 5.64
N THR A 28 5.90 -10.24 5.19
CA THR A 28 5.27 -10.67 3.95
C THR A 28 3.75 -10.49 4.02
N CYS A 29 3.14 -10.89 5.14
CA CYS A 29 1.70 -10.70 5.33
C CYS A 29 1.30 -9.24 5.22
N ARG A 30 2.06 -8.34 5.83
CA ARG A 30 1.75 -6.90 5.76
C ARG A 30 1.89 -6.35 4.34
N MET A 31 2.89 -6.83 3.60
CA MET A 31 3.07 -6.43 2.21
C MET A 31 1.92 -6.94 1.33
N LEU A 32 1.50 -8.18 1.54
CA LEU A 32 0.37 -8.74 0.81
C LEU A 32 -0.94 -8.01 1.12
N GLU A 33 -1.16 -7.65 2.37
CA GLU A 33 -2.34 -6.88 2.75
C GLU A 33 -2.40 -5.55 2.00
N LEU A 34 -1.26 -4.87 1.88
CA LEU A 34 -1.22 -3.62 1.12
C LEU A 34 -1.47 -3.88 -0.37
N ALA A 35 -0.87 -4.92 -0.93
CA ALA A 35 -1.07 -5.26 -2.33
C ALA A 35 -2.54 -5.55 -2.64
N VAL A 36 -3.20 -6.31 -1.76
CA VAL A 36 -4.62 -6.63 -1.91
C VAL A 36 -5.48 -5.37 -1.82
N ALA A 37 -5.16 -4.49 -0.87
CA ALA A 37 -5.89 -3.24 -0.71
C ALA A 37 -5.75 -2.36 -1.96
N LEU A 38 -4.55 -2.30 -2.55
CA LEU A 38 -4.33 -1.57 -3.80
C LEU A 38 -5.18 -2.16 -4.92
N GLY A 39 -5.24 -3.49 -5.01
CA GLY A 39 -6.06 -4.16 -6.01
C GLY A 39 -7.54 -3.88 -5.83
N ALA A 40 -8.00 -3.74 -4.60
CA ALA A 40 -9.38 -3.39 -4.29
C ALA A 40 -9.68 -1.90 -4.55
N ARG A 41 -8.65 -1.08 -4.73
CA ARG A 41 -8.78 0.36 -4.96
C ARG A 41 -9.54 1.08 -3.86
N ASP A 42 -9.38 0.61 -2.64
CA ASP A 42 -10.06 1.17 -1.48
C ASP A 42 -9.07 2.03 -0.70
N ARG A 43 -9.29 3.34 -0.74
CA ARG A 43 -8.38 4.30 -0.10
C ARG A 43 -8.16 4.00 1.38
N ASP A 44 -9.24 3.73 2.10
CA ASP A 44 -9.14 3.52 3.55
C ASP A 44 -8.40 2.21 3.86
N ALA A 45 -8.66 1.16 3.09
CA ALA A 45 -7.95 -0.11 3.24
C ALA A 45 -6.46 0.04 2.91
N VAL A 46 -6.14 0.81 1.86
CA VAL A 46 -4.75 1.08 1.48
C VAL A 46 -4.03 1.83 2.61
N ARG A 47 -4.66 2.87 3.15
CA ARG A 47 -4.04 3.65 4.22
C ARG A 47 -3.87 2.82 5.49
N ALA A 48 -4.86 2.01 5.85
CA ALA A 48 -4.76 1.14 7.02
C ALA A 48 -3.66 0.08 6.85
N ALA A 49 -3.60 -0.55 5.67
CA ALA A 49 -2.58 -1.55 5.40
C ALA A 49 -1.17 -0.95 5.40
N HIS A 50 -1.03 0.25 4.82
CA HIS A 50 0.25 0.97 4.83
C HIS A 50 0.69 1.32 6.25
N ALA A 51 -0.25 1.80 7.08
CA ALA A 51 0.06 2.13 8.46
C ALA A 51 0.60 0.92 9.23
N ARG A 52 0.03 -0.26 8.98
CA ARG A 52 0.53 -1.49 9.62
C ARG A 52 1.90 -1.90 9.08
N LEU A 53 2.11 -1.71 7.78
CA LEU A 53 3.38 -2.09 7.16
C LEU A 53 4.53 -1.22 7.66
N VAL A 54 4.31 0.09 7.82
CA VAL A 54 5.37 1.00 8.22
C VAL A 54 5.77 0.87 9.69
N GLU A 55 5.05 0.08 10.47
CA GLU A 55 5.49 -0.29 11.81
C GLU A 55 6.70 -1.23 11.74
N MET A 56 6.96 -1.81 10.59
CA MET A 56 8.10 -2.67 10.33
C MET A 56 9.14 -1.92 9.51
N VAL A 57 10.35 -2.48 9.44
CA VAL A 57 11.39 -1.88 8.61
C VAL A 57 11.10 -2.21 7.15
N VAL A 58 10.75 -1.18 6.39
CA VAL A 58 10.45 -1.30 4.97
C VAL A 58 11.22 -0.21 4.23
N PHE A 59 12.00 -0.62 3.24
CA PHE A 59 12.75 0.35 2.43
C PHE A 59 11.84 0.96 1.36
N PRO A 60 12.04 2.24 1.02
CA PRO A 60 11.24 2.88 -0.02
C PRO A 60 11.23 2.11 -1.35
N GLU A 61 12.36 1.51 -1.70
CA GLU A 61 12.48 0.74 -2.94
C GLU A 61 11.58 -0.50 -2.94
N GLU A 62 11.38 -1.09 -1.78
CA GLU A 62 10.49 -2.24 -1.65
C GLU A 62 9.03 -1.84 -1.82
N LEU A 63 8.66 -0.71 -1.25
CA LEU A 63 7.32 -0.17 -1.39
C LEU A 63 7.05 0.21 -2.84
N ASP A 64 8.00 0.86 -3.49
CA ASP A 64 7.89 1.22 -4.90
C ASP A 64 7.72 -0.03 -5.77
N GLN A 65 8.48 -1.08 -5.49
CA GLN A 65 8.35 -2.33 -6.23
C GLN A 65 6.97 -2.95 -6.05
N LEU A 66 6.46 -2.94 -4.82
CA LEU A 66 5.13 -3.48 -4.53
C LEU A 66 4.06 -2.74 -5.32
N ILE A 67 4.13 -1.41 -5.33
CA ILE A 67 3.17 -0.60 -6.08
C ILE A 67 3.33 -0.83 -7.58
N ALA A 68 4.56 -0.96 -8.06
CA ALA A 68 4.81 -1.25 -9.47
C ALA A 68 4.23 -2.59 -9.89
N LEU A 69 4.31 -3.59 -9.03
CA LEU A 69 3.71 -4.89 -9.30
C LEU A 69 2.19 -4.79 -9.38
N ALA A 70 1.59 -4.01 -8.50
CA ALA A 70 0.15 -3.79 -8.52
C ALA A 70 -0.30 -2.98 -9.74
N ALA A 71 0.54 -2.08 -10.21
CA ALA A 71 0.21 -1.15 -11.29
C ALA A 71 -0.23 -1.87 -12.58
N ALA A 72 0.38 -3.02 -12.88
CA ALA A 72 0.01 -3.79 -14.06
C ALA A 72 -1.44 -4.25 -14.03
N THR A 73 -1.99 -4.44 -12.84
CA THR A 73 -3.37 -4.90 -12.66
C THR A 73 -4.35 -3.74 -12.49
N ILE A 74 -3.97 -2.72 -11.71
CA ILE A 74 -4.90 -1.64 -11.39
C ILE A 74 -4.87 -0.49 -12.39
N GLY A 75 -3.81 -0.39 -13.18
CA GLY A 75 -3.71 0.66 -14.20
C GLY A 75 -3.14 1.96 -13.67
N LYS A 76 -2.78 2.85 -14.61
CA LYS A 76 -2.09 4.10 -14.28
C LYS A 76 -2.88 5.04 -13.39
N PRO A 77 -4.17 5.35 -13.69
CA PRO A 77 -4.91 6.28 -12.85
C PRO A 77 -5.01 5.82 -11.39
N ALA A 78 -5.30 4.53 -11.18
CA ALA A 78 -5.41 3.99 -9.83
C ALA A 78 -4.07 3.97 -9.12
N THR A 79 -2.99 3.73 -9.86
CA THR A 79 -1.63 3.75 -9.30
C THR A 79 -1.26 5.15 -8.83
N LEU A 80 -1.53 6.16 -9.64
CA LEU A 80 -1.25 7.55 -9.27
C LEU A 80 -2.07 7.98 -8.06
N ALA A 81 -3.34 7.56 -8.01
CA ALA A 81 -4.19 7.82 -6.85
C ALA A 81 -3.61 7.19 -5.58
N ALA A 82 -3.09 5.96 -5.70
CA ALA A 82 -2.50 5.26 -4.56
C ALA A 82 -1.31 6.02 -3.98
N TYR A 83 -0.42 6.55 -4.83
CA TYR A 83 0.69 7.37 -4.35
C TYR A 83 0.18 8.57 -3.55
N GLY A 84 -0.88 9.22 -4.03
CA GLY A 84 -1.50 10.31 -3.30
C GLY A 84 -2.05 9.89 -1.95
N TRP A 85 -2.75 8.77 -1.90
CA TRP A 85 -3.32 8.26 -0.64
C TRP A 85 -2.25 7.92 0.38
N LEU A 86 -1.10 7.46 -0.09
CA LEU A 86 0.01 7.07 0.78
C LEU A 86 0.91 8.25 1.15
N GLY A 87 0.67 9.42 0.55
CA GLY A 87 1.51 10.59 0.79
C GLY A 87 2.90 10.43 0.20
N LEU A 88 3.03 9.63 -0.85
CA LEU A 88 4.30 9.33 -1.49
C LEU A 88 4.45 10.13 -2.78
N SER A 89 5.71 10.40 -3.14
CA SER A 89 6.00 11.00 -4.44
C SER A 89 5.90 9.95 -5.54
N GLU A 90 5.30 10.35 -6.66
CA GLU A 90 5.22 9.49 -7.82
C GLU A 90 6.63 9.19 -8.36
N PRO A 91 6.82 8.02 -9.03
CA PRO A 91 8.11 7.72 -9.65
C PRO A 91 8.52 8.82 -10.62
N GLY A 92 9.76 9.29 -10.49
CA GLY A 92 10.27 10.37 -11.32
C GLY A 92 9.90 11.77 -10.86
N ALA A 93 9.03 11.90 -9.86
CA ALA A 93 8.70 13.21 -9.30
C ALA A 93 9.79 13.69 -8.35
N PRO A 94 9.96 15.01 -8.18
CA PRO A 94 10.89 15.52 -7.19
C PRO A 94 10.50 15.04 -5.79
N ARG A 95 11.50 14.74 -4.97
CA ARG A 95 11.25 14.31 -3.61
C ARG A 95 10.68 15.46 -2.79
N GLY A 96 9.76 15.13 -1.89
CA GLY A 96 9.20 16.12 -1.01
C GLY A 96 10.29 16.79 -0.17
N GLY A 97 10.16 18.09 0.05
CA GLY A 97 11.14 18.87 0.76
C GLY A 97 12.25 19.42 -0.08
N GLU A 98 12.36 19.03 -1.34
CA GLU A 98 13.35 19.57 -2.23
C GLU A 98 12.84 20.89 -2.82
N PRO A 99 13.54 22.02 -2.56
CA PRO A 99 13.07 23.31 -3.07
C PRO A 99 13.11 23.35 -4.59
N PRO A 100 12.16 24.03 -5.24
CA PRO A 100 12.16 24.12 -6.70
C PRO A 100 13.45 24.70 -7.29
N GLU A 101 14.09 25.64 -6.62
CA GLU A 101 15.32 26.25 -7.08
C GLU A 101 16.50 25.30 -7.05
N ASN A 102 16.40 24.19 -6.33
CA ASN A 102 17.46 23.19 -6.29
C ASN A 102 17.33 22.12 -7.35
N ARG A 103 16.29 22.21 -8.15
CA ARG A 103 16.13 21.28 -9.26
C ARG A 103 17.12 21.63 -10.35
N ALA A 104 17.46 20.62 -11.16
CA ALA A 104 18.32 20.85 -12.29
C ALA A 104 17.77 22.00 -13.15
N PRO A 105 18.63 22.92 -13.59
CA PRO A 105 18.16 24.01 -14.41
C PRO A 105 17.56 23.49 -15.70
N LYS A 106 16.48 24.12 -16.12
CA LYS A 106 15.89 23.80 -17.40
C LYS A 106 16.77 24.30 -18.51
N PRO A 107 16.88 23.58 -19.62
CA PRO A 107 17.68 24.07 -20.74
C PRO A 107 17.25 25.45 -21.23
N SER A 108 15.98 25.77 -21.12
CA SER A 108 15.46 27.08 -21.52
C SER A 108 15.92 28.20 -20.62
N ASP A 109 16.44 27.89 -19.45
CA ASP A 109 16.92 28.89 -18.50
C ASP A 109 18.41 29.22 -18.71
N ALA A 110 19.02 28.52 -19.63
CA ALA A 110 20.41 28.72 -19.93
C ALA A 110 20.62 29.97 -20.79
#